data_539e0206de0d1374d2c9082167b428fa
#
_entry.id   539e0206de0d1374d2c9082167b428fa
#
_cell.length_a   1.000
_cell.length_b   1.000
_cell.length_c   1.000
_cell.angle_alpha   90.00
_cell.angle_beta   90.00
_cell.angle_gamma   90.00
#
_symmetry.space_group_name_H-M   'P 1'
#
loop_
_entity.id
_entity.type
_entity.pdbx_description
1 polymer ?
#
loop_
_entity_poly.entity_id
_entity_poly.type
_entity_poly.pdbx_seq_one_letter_code
_entity_poly.pdbx_strand_id
1 'polypeptide(L)'
;MYYTLSQLRARINQKIVEQGESAPVAAFIFTSNDVTTQDDDYNEVTYPDSVIQEVLIGIGDSDYIYEMILDKIEIEIAEVKEQTATLLNQTK
;
A
#
# COMPACT_ATOMS: atom_id res chain seq x y z
N MET A 1 0.81 -11.00 -6.86
CA MET A 1 -0.29 -10.26 -6.26
C MET A 1 -1.08 -11.12 -5.26
N TYR A 2 -1.74 -10.49 -4.29
CA TYR A 2 -2.47 -11.19 -3.22
C TYR A 2 -3.96 -10.99 -3.41
N TYR A 3 -4.66 -12.07 -3.72
CA TYR A 3 -6.11 -12.04 -3.98
C TYR A 3 -6.94 -12.33 -2.74
N THR A 4 -6.33 -12.85 -1.67
CA THR A 4 -7.01 -13.18 -0.42
C THR A 4 -6.17 -12.74 0.78
N LEU A 5 -6.85 -12.53 1.92
CA LEU A 5 -6.16 -12.23 3.18
C LEU A 5 -5.24 -13.37 3.61
N SER A 6 -5.61 -14.62 3.29
CA SER A 6 -4.76 -15.77 3.59
C SER A 6 -3.44 -15.74 2.82
N GLN A 7 -3.49 -15.36 1.54
CA GLN A 7 -2.28 -15.21 0.73
C GLN A 7 -1.40 -14.06 1.25
N LEU A 8 -2.00 -12.96 1.63
CA LEU A 8 -1.28 -11.83 2.23
C LEU A 8 -0.61 -12.23 3.53
N ARG A 9 -1.31 -12.98 4.40
CA ARG A 9 -0.74 -13.46 5.66
C ARG A 9 0.48 -14.34 5.40
N ALA A 10 0.42 -15.24 4.43
CA ALA A 10 1.55 -16.09 4.08
C ALA A 10 2.76 -15.26 3.64
N ARG A 11 2.54 -14.21 2.86
CA ARG A 11 3.61 -13.31 2.42
C ARG A 11 4.21 -12.54 3.58
N ILE A 12 3.39 -12.07 4.52
CA ILE A 12 3.87 -11.39 5.73
C ILE A 12 4.74 -12.33 6.55
N ASN A 13 4.29 -13.58 6.75
CA ASN A 13 5.06 -14.57 7.49
C ASN A 13 6.41 -14.85 6.83
N GLN A 14 6.46 -14.90 5.52
CA GLN A 14 7.71 -15.07 4.78
C GLN A 14 8.66 -13.89 5.03
N LYS A 15 8.14 -12.67 5.02
CA LYS A 15 8.95 -11.48 5.30
C LYS A 15 9.47 -11.46 6.74
N ILE A 16 8.68 -11.93 7.70
CA ILE A 16 9.11 -12.06 9.09
C ILE A 16 10.30 -13.03 9.20
N VAL A 17 10.23 -14.15 8.50
CA VAL A 17 11.34 -15.12 8.47
C VAL A 17 12.60 -14.49 7.88
N GLU A 18 12.46 -13.73 6.81
CA GLU A 18 13.59 -13.10 6.11
C GLU A 18 14.20 -11.92 6.87
N GLN A 19 13.37 -11.10 7.49
CA GLN A 19 13.78 -9.79 8.02
C GLN A 19 13.56 -9.60 9.52
N GLY A 20 12.78 -10.47 10.14
CA GLY A 20 12.43 -10.38 11.56
C GLY A 20 11.10 -9.67 11.79
N GLU A 21 10.50 -9.98 12.90
CA GLU A 21 9.17 -9.49 13.30
C GLU A 21 9.13 -7.97 13.51
N SER A 22 10.25 -7.40 13.93
CA SER A 22 10.37 -5.97 14.23
C SER A 22 10.84 -5.14 13.03
N ALA A 23 11.00 -5.75 11.85
CA ALA A 23 11.41 -5.04 10.65
C ALA A 23 10.37 -3.98 10.27
N PRO A 24 10.79 -2.76 9.90
CA PRO A 24 9.85 -1.73 9.50
C PRO A 24 9.19 -2.05 8.17
N VAL A 25 7.98 -1.54 7.99
CA VAL A 25 7.19 -1.80 6.77
C VAL A 25 6.28 -0.61 6.47
N ALA A 26 5.99 -0.42 5.20
CA ALA A 26 4.88 0.43 4.75
C ALA A 26 3.85 -0.47 4.07
N ALA A 27 2.58 -0.36 4.46
CA ALA A 27 1.54 -1.23 3.93
C ALA A 27 0.23 -0.47 3.74
N PHE A 28 -0.47 -0.82 2.66
CA PHE A 28 -1.80 -0.31 2.34
C PHE A 28 -2.67 -1.53 2.06
N ILE A 29 -3.72 -1.73 2.85
CA ILE A 29 -4.59 -2.90 2.74
C ILE A 29 -6.01 -2.42 2.45
N PHE A 30 -6.56 -2.86 1.32
CA PHE A 30 -7.92 -2.55 0.91
C PHE A 30 -8.73 -3.84 0.87
N THR A 31 -9.89 -3.82 1.50
CA THR A 31 -10.80 -4.96 1.57
C THR A 31 -12.20 -4.55 1.13
N SER A 32 -13.16 -5.45 1.23
CA SER A 32 -14.54 -5.18 0.81
C SER A 32 -15.15 -3.94 1.47
N ASN A 33 -14.73 -3.62 2.69
CA ASN A 33 -15.23 -2.44 3.41
C ASN A 33 -14.79 -1.13 2.76
N ASP A 34 -13.76 -1.16 1.93
CA ASP A 34 -13.23 0.02 1.24
C ASP A 34 -13.88 0.25 -0.12
N VAL A 35 -14.66 -0.73 -0.63
CA VAL A 35 -15.29 -0.65 -1.95
C VAL A 35 -16.70 -0.10 -1.76
N THR A 36 -16.78 1.19 -1.47
CA THR A 36 -18.03 1.92 -1.30
C THR A 36 -17.90 3.30 -1.92
N THR A 37 -19.03 3.91 -2.25
CA THR A 37 -19.10 5.29 -2.70
C THR A 37 -20.19 6.01 -1.92
N GLN A 38 -20.32 7.31 -2.13
CA GLN A 38 -21.40 8.10 -1.58
C GLN A 38 -22.27 8.63 -2.72
N ASP A 39 -23.59 8.64 -2.50
CA ASP A 39 -24.50 9.26 -3.44
C ASP A 39 -24.58 10.78 -3.21
N ASP A 40 -25.46 11.47 -3.96
CA ASP A 40 -25.60 12.93 -3.87
C ASP A 40 -26.06 13.41 -2.50
N ASP A 41 -26.72 12.53 -1.72
CA ASP A 41 -27.21 12.83 -0.37
C ASP A 41 -26.22 12.38 0.71
N TYR A 42 -25.00 11.97 0.32
CA TYR A 42 -23.95 11.46 1.20
C TYR A 42 -24.29 10.13 1.88
N ASN A 43 -25.25 9.38 1.33
CA ASN A 43 -25.53 8.02 1.79
C ASN A 43 -24.51 7.04 1.22
N GLU A 44 -24.07 6.08 2.04
CA GLU A 44 -23.14 5.05 1.60
C GLU A 44 -23.81 4.12 0.59
N VAL A 45 -23.14 3.91 -0.55
CA VAL A 45 -23.57 2.98 -1.59
C VAL A 45 -22.68 1.76 -1.53
N THR A 46 -23.27 0.58 -1.37
CA THR A 46 -22.57 -0.70 -1.36
C THR A 46 -22.79 -1.44 -2.67
N TYR A 47 -21.98 -2.45 -2.92
CA TYR A 47 -21.97 -3.19 -4.19
C TYR A 47 -22.06 -4.68 -3.95
N PRO A 48 -22.56 -5.46 -4.93
CA PRO A 48 -22.54 -6.93 -4.84
C PRO A 48 -21.12 -7.47 -4.74
N ASP A 49 -20.97 -8.66 -4.16
CA ASP A 49 -19.66 -9.30 -3.97
C ASP A 49 -18.88 -9.46 -5.26
N SER A 50 -19.56 -9.75 -6.37
CA SER A 50 -18.91 -9.89 -7.68
C SER A 50 -18.24 -8.60 -8.14
N VAL A 51 -18.89 -7.46 -7.91
CA VAL A 51 -18.35 -6.15 -8.25
C VAL A 51 -17.18 -5.82 -7.33
N ILE A 52 -17.34 -6.04 -6.03
CA ILE A 52 -16.28 -5.81 -5.03
C ILE A 52 -15.02 -6.58 -5.40
N GLN A 53 -15.17 -7.86 -5.75
CA GLN A 53 -14.05 -8.71 -6.13
C GLN A 53 -13.33 -8.18 -7.36
N GLU A 54 -14.06 -7.80 -8.39
CA GLU A 54 -13.46 -7.25 -9.61
C GLU A 54 -12.72 -5.93 -9.35
N VAL A 55 -13.28 -5.06 -8.51
CA VAL A 55 -12.65 -3.79 -8.17
C VAL A 55 -11.34 -4.03 -7.41
N LEU A 56 -11.35 -4.92 -6.42
CA LEU A 56 -10.15 -5.22 -5.66
C LEU A 56 -9.04 -5.86 -6.51
N ILE A 57 -9.42 -6.76 -7.42
CA ILE A 57 -8.47 -7.35 -8.37
C ILE A 57 -7.88 -6.27 -9.27
N GLY A 58 -8.73 -5.38 -9.80
CA GLY A 58 -8.29 -4.28 -10.65
C GLY A 58 -7.29 -3.35 -9.96
N ILE A 59 -7.52 -3.05 -8.69
CA ILE A 59 -6.59 -2.24 -7.89
C ILE A 59 -5.27 -2.99 -7.70
N GLY A 60 -5.34 -4.26 -7.31
CA GLY A 60 -4.15 -5.04 -7.01
C GLY A 60 -3.29 -5.36 -8.22
N ASP A 61 -3.91 -5.48 -9.42
CA ASP A 61 -3.18 -5.76 -10.66
C ASP A 61 -2.79 -4.50 -11.43
N SER A 62 -2.99 -3.31 -10.86
CA SER A 62 -2.72 -2.05 -11.56
C SER A 62 -1.22 -1.77 -11.64
N ASP A 63 -0.66 -1.88 -12.83
CA ASP A 63 0.72 -1.49 -13.10
C ASP A 63 0.95 0.00 -12.83
N TYR A 64 -0.05 0.83 -13.11
CA TYR A 64 0.02 2.28 -12.88
C TYR A 64 0.21 2.60 -11.40
N ILE A 65 -0.56 1.95 -10.52
CA ILE A 65 -0.43 2.15 -9.06
C ILE A 65 0.92 1.66 -8.59
N TYR A 66 1.37 0.51 -9.08
CA TYR A 66 2.67 -0.05 -8.73
C TYR A 66 3.80 0.91 -9.11
N GLU A 67 3.78 1.44 -10.34
CA GLU A 67 4.77 2.40 -10.79
C GLU A 67 4.76 3.69 -9.98
N MET A 68 3.58 4.18 -9.61
CA MET A 68 3.47 5.36 -8.74
C MET A 68 4.12 5.14 -7.38
N ILE A 69 3.95 3.94 -6.80
CA ILE A 69 4.57 3.61 -5.51
C ILE A 69 6.09 3.57 -5.65
N LEU A 70 6.61 2.96 -6.73
CA LEU A 70 8.05 2.91 -6.98
C LEU A 70 8.64 4.33 -7.14
N ASP A 71 7.96 5.20 -7.88
CA ASP A 71 8.37 6.59 -8.04
C ASP A 71 8.38 7.31 -6.70
N LYS A 72 7.37 7.08 -5.87
CA LYS A 72 7.30 7.71 -4.54
C LYS A 72 8.42 7.23 -3.64
N ILE A 73 8.79 5.96 -3.72
CA ILE A 73 9.94 5.42 -2.98
C ILE A 73 11.22 6.17 -3.37
N GLU A 74 11.45 6.38 -4.66
CA GLU A 74 12.62 7.12 -5.14
C GLU A 74 12.63 8.57 -4.64
N ILE A 75 11.48 9.25 -4.67
CA ILE A 75 11.33 10.61 -4.17
C ILE A 75 11.65 10.67 -2.67
N GLU A 76 11.11 9.76 -1.88
CA GLU A 76 11.38 9.71 -0.45
C GLU A 76 12.85 9.43 -0.14
N ILE A 77 13.48 8.55 -0.90
CA ILE A 77 14.92 8.29 -0.74
C ILE A 77 15.72 9.57 -0.97
N ALA A 78 15.41 10.30 -2.03
CA ALA A 78 16.10 11.55 -2.36
C ALA A 78 15.90 12.60 -1.26
N GLU A 79 14.68 12.76 -0.75
CA GLU A 79 14.36 13.69 0.32
C GLU A 79 15.10 13.36 1.61
N VAL A 80 15.11 12.11 2.01
CA VAL A 80 15.80 11.66 3.23
C VAL A 80 17.30 11.86 3.09
N LYS A 81 17.90 11.55 1.94
CA LYS A 81 19.32 11.80 1.70
C LYS A 81 19.66 13.27 1.80
N GLU A 82 18.84 14.14 1.23
CA GLU A 82 19.05 15.58 1.28
C GLU A 82 18.99 16.10 2.72
N GLN A 83 17.99 15.66 3.49
CA GLN A 83 17.88 16.03 4.91
C GLN A 83 19.07 15.53 5.72
N THR A 84 19.52 14.32 5.48
CA THR A 84 20.69 13.74 6.17
C THR A 84 21.94 14.52 5.84
N ALA A 85 22.16 14.87 4.58
CA ALA A 85 23.31 15.66 4.15
C ALA A 85 23.29 17.06 4.81
N THR A 86 22.11 17.70 4.88
CA THR A 86 21.94 18.98 5.55
C THR A 86 22.27 18.89 7.03
N LEU A 87 21.79 17.87 7.73
CA LEU A 87 22.08 17.65 9.13
C LEU A 87 23.59 17.44 9.38
N LEU A 88 24.24 16.65 8.55
CA LEU A 88 25.68 16.42 8.65
C LEU A 88 26.47 17.70 8.44
N ASN A 89 26.05 18.54 7.51
CA ASN A 89 26.68 19.84 7.26
C ASN A 89 26.49 20.79 8.43
N GLN A 90 25.36 20.73 9.11
CA GLN A 90 25.08 21.58 10.26
C GLN A 90 25.89 21.21 11.51
N THR A 91 26.31 19.97 11.61
CA THR A 91 27.10 19.51 12.77
C THR A 91 28.58 19.81 12.67
N LYS A 92 28.99 20.38 11.55
CA LYS A 92 30.35 20.85 11.35
C LYS A 92 30.46 22.31 11.79
#